data_31b46658e8ad525b45923259f7d3d3af
#
_entry.id   31b46658e8ad525b45923259f7d3d3af
#
_cell.length_a   1.000
_cell.length_b   1.000
_cell.length_c   1.000
_cell.angle_alpha   90.00
_cell.angle_beta   90.00
_cell.angle_gamma   90.00
#
_symmetry.space_group_name_H-M   'P 1'
#
loop_
_entity.id
_entity.type
_entity.pdbx_description
1 polymer ?
#
loop_
_entity_poly.entity_id
_entity_poly.type
_entity_poly.pdbx_seq_one_letter_code
_entity_poly.pdbx_strand_id
1 'polypeptide(L)'
;MTWSRRKRMLVASTLPVAAMAMTFSTTASSEAASSFPAHYAAPYLYINSGNAGDMAADMAATGLKNYTLAFLVPQSGCTPQWGAGGSVGSFTSQINALKSAGGNVIPSFGGEPDGNNPNEIAQTCTSVTSLTAAYANIVNTYGVNRLDFDIEGSVISDSAANTRRNQALAALQAQNPSVQIDYTLAVDPGGLPSTQLNLLQDAKNKGVNVNLVNIMTMDFGDGQNAYNDAISAAKATAAQLASLYGISTSAAYAKIGLTPIAGQNDDNENFTQANATALESFAATNGVQELSFWEVDGYDKGTGYAYSRIFNAITGGTSTPPPPPTGGGQITGYGGKCVDVAAASNANGTAVQLYTCNGTTAQQWTAASNGSLQALGKCMDVTAAGTANGTKVQLYDCNGTAAQQWTHQSNGELVNTNSGKCLDATGPSSADGTRLQIWTCSDAANQQWTLAS
;
A
#
# COMPACT_ATOMS: atom_id res chain seq x y z
N MET A 1 105.37 23.92 33.87
CA MET A 1 104.93 22.65 33.28
C MET A 1 103.75 22.19 34.10
N THR A 2 102.54 22.46 33.69
CA THR A 2 101.34 21.82 34.23
C THR A 2 100.22 21.99 33.27
N TRP A 3 99.69 20.92 32.86
CA TRP A 3 98.64 20.76 31.80
C TRP A 3 97.27 20.87 32.44
N SER A 4 96.52 21.85 32.02
CA SER A 4 95.06 22.05 32.42
C SER A 4 94.14 21.30 31.52
N ARG A 5 93.35 20.35 32.06
CA ARG A 5 92.25 19.69 31.38
C ARG A 5 91.04 20.55 31.44
N ARG A 6 90.54 21.01 30.29
CA ARG A 6 89.22 21.65 30.15
C ARG A 6 88.13 20.56 30.07
N LYS A 7 87.21 20.56 31.05
CA LYS A 7 85.96 19.79 30.97
C LYS A 7 85.00 20.51 30.03
N ARG A 8 84.49 19.83 29.02
CA ARG A 8 83.35 20.26 28.18
C ARG A 8 82.07 19.88 28.93
N MET A 9 81.24 20.84 29.28
CA MET A 9 79.86 20.64 29.69
C MET A 9 78.98 20.41 28.41
N LEU A 10 78.32 19.28 28.35
CA LEU A 10 77.21 19.03 27.40
C LEU A 10 75.95 19.62 28.00
N VAL A 11 75.44 20.65 27.39
CA VAL A 11 74.09 21.18 27.66
C VAL A 11 73.12 20.33 26.89
N ALA A 12 72.32 19.50 27.57
CA ALA A 12 71.16 18.81 27.01
C ALA A 12 69.97 19.76 26.89
N SER A 13 69.64 20.16 25.68
CA SER A 13 68.42 20.90 25.39
C SER A 13 67.26 19.94 25.29
N THR A 14 66.36 19.91 26.27
CA THR A 14 65.07 19.24 26.20
C THR A 14 64.09 20.12 25.46
N LEU A 15 63.69 19.73 24.25
CA LEU A 15 62.55 20.29 23.52
C LEU A 15 61.27 19.68 24.09
N PRO A 16 60.25 20.47 24.39
CA PRO A 16 58.93 19.92 24.75
C PRO A 16 58.27 19.38 23.52
N VAL A 17 57.91 18.08 23.49
CA VAL A 17 57.03 17.48 22.52
C VAL A 17 55.60 17.93 22.90
N ALA A 18 55.05 18.88 22.15
CA ALA A 18 53.62 19.20 22.22
C ALA A 18 52.85 18.05 21.58
N ALA A 19 52.21 17.23 22.40
CA ALA A 19 51.21 16.26 21.96
C ALA A 19 49.96 17.03 21.44
N MET A 20 49.86 17.14 20.11
CA MET A 20 48.63 17.62 19.47
C MET A 20 47.59 16.48 19.55
N ALA A 21 46.65 16.60 20.49
CA ALA A 21 45.48 15.75 20.53
C ALA A 21 44.63 16.08 19.29
N MET A 22 44.68 15.25 18.23
CA MET A 22 43.71 15.29 17.14
C MET A 22 42.39 14.78 17.72
N THR A 23 41.45 15.68 18.01
CA THR A 23 40.06 15.34 18.17
C THR A 23 39.51 14.99 16.82
N PHE A 24 39.36 13.70 16.55
CA PHE A 24 38.53 13.23 15.45
C PHE A 24 37.06 13.55 15.78
N SER A 25 36.55 14.67 15.28
CA SER A 25 35.12 14.89 15.19
C SER A 25 34.62 13.88 14.17
N THR A 26 34.03 12.78 14.63
CA THR A 26 33.18 11.94 13.80
C THR A 26 31.95 12.75 13.47
N THR A 27 31.98 13.48 12.36
CA THR A 27 30.74 13.89 11.71
C THR A 27 30.03 12.59 11.34
N ALA A 28 28.97 12.25 12.07
CA ALA A 28 28.04 11.23 11.61
C ALA A 28 27.57 11.70 10.22
N SER A 29 28.03 11.02 9.17
CA SER A 29 27.44 11.18 7.84
C SER A 29 25.99 10.77 8.00
N SER A 30 25.06 11.70 7.78
CA SER A 30 23.67 11.32 7.57
C SER A 30 23.65 10.34 6.41
N GLU A 31 23.28 9.09 6.65
CA GLU A 31 23.06 8.15 5.55
C GLU A 31 22.06 8.80 4.61
N ALA A 32 22.41 8.86 3.33
CA ALA A 32 21.50 9.37 2.32
C ALA A 32 20.20 8.53 2.36
N ALA A 33 19.05 9.21 2.29
CA ALA A 33 17.76 8.51 2.25
C ALA A 33 17.81 7.46 1.13
N SER A 34 17.40 6.22 1.45
CA SER A 34 17.24 5.19 0.44
C SER A 34 16.22 5.66 -0.59
N SER A 35 16.46 5.43 -1.86
CA SER A 35 15.47 5.74 -2.90
C SER A 35 14.29 4.79 -2.78
N PHE A 36 13.07 5.32 -2.90
CA PHE A 36 11.89 4.47 -3.02
C PHE A 36 11.96 3.65 -4.31
N PRO A 37 11.55 2.37 -4.30
CA PRO A 37 11.35 1.61 -5.51
C PRO A 37 10.34 2.27 -6.45
N ALA A 38 10.29 1.82 -7.71
CA ALA A 38 9.29 2.33 -8.67
C ALA A 38 7.85 2.03 -8.24
N HIS A 39 7.68 0.91 -7.54
CA HIS A 39 6.42 0.49 -6.89
C HIS A 39 6.76 0.10 -5.45
N TYR A 40 5.98 0.55 -4.49
CA TYR A 40 6.24 0.29 -3.07
C TYR A 40 4.96 0.36 -2.23
N ALA A 41 5.01 -0.27 -1.06
CA ALA A 41 4.02 -0.06 -0.02
C ALA A 41 4.57 0.87 1.06
N ALA A 42 3.74 1.81 1.52
CA ALA A 42 4.07 2.76 2.59
C ALA A 42 2.82 3.11 3.42
N PRO A 43 2.29 2.17 4.23
CA PRO A 43 1.10 2.42 5.03
C PRO A 43 1.32 3.53 6.06
N TYR A 44 0.22 4.15 6.46
CA TYR A 44 0.21 5.17 7.50
C TYR A 44 0.46 4.58 8.89
N LEU A 45 1.17 5.32 9.70
CA LEU A 45 1.28 5.15 11.14
C LEU A 45 1.03 6.48 11.83
N TYR A 46 -0.07 6.60 12.59
CA TYR A 46 -0.32 7.76 13.46
C TYR A 46 0.62 7.73 14.65
N ILE A 47 1.86 8.16 14.40
CA ILE A 47 3.02 7.95 15.27
C ILE A 47 2.90 8.68 16.61
N ASN A 48 3.12 7.95 17.70
CA ASN A 48 3.18 8.47 19.04
C ASN A 48 4.21 7.69 19.90
N SER A 49 4.40 8.08 21.15
CA SER A 49 5.37 7.43 22.02
C SER A 49 5.05 5.96 22.37
N GLY A 50 3.79 5.55 22.19
CA GLY A 50 3.34 4.17 22.47
C GLY A 50 3.56 3.22 21.28
N ASN A 51 3.53 3.73 20.05
CA ASN A 51 3.56 2.92 18.85
C ASN A 51 4.75 3.18 17.89
N ALA A 52 5.65 4.08 18.23
CA ALA A 52 6.82 4.37 17.37
C ALA A 52 7.72 3.15 17.09
N GLY A 53 7.59 2.07 17.88
CA GLY A 53 8.25 0.78 17.66
C GLY A 53 7.58 -0.12 16.64
N ASP A 54 6.35 0.18 16.22
CA ASP A 54 5.54 -0.69 15.37
C ASP A 54 6.10 -0.81 13.95
N MET A 55 6.74 0.23 13.42
CA MET A 55 7.48 0.15 12.16
C MET A 55 8.51 -0.99 12.16
N ALA A 56 9.27 -1.13 13.24
CA ALA A 56 10.28 -2.20 13.35
C ALA A 56 9.63 -3.56 13.54
N ALA A 57 8.51 -3.66 14.26
CA ALA A 57 7.77 -4.89 14.48
C ALA A 57 7.11 -5.37 13.18
N ASP A 58 6.46 -4.48 12.44
CA ASP A 58 5.85 -4.79 11.15
C ASP A 58 6.94 -5.16 10.11
N MET A 59 8.02 -4.40 10.02
CA MET A 59 9.15 -4.73 9.15
C MET A 59 9.70 -6.13 9.43
N ALA A 60 9.83 -6.49 10.70
CA ALA A 60 10.29 -7.83 11.10
C ALA A 60 9.29 -8.93 10.71
N ALA A 61 7.99 -8.66 10.77
CA ALA A 61 6.92 -9.62 10.48
C ALA A 61 6.66 -9.79 8.98
N THR A 62 6.86 -8.75 8.16
CA THR A 62 6.38 -8.68 6.77
C THR A 62 7.46 -8.36 5.75
N GLY A 63 8.59 -7.81 6.19
CA GLY A 63 9.61 -7.26 5.30
C GLY A 63 9.27 -5.89 4.72
N LEU A 64 8.13 -5.28 5.12
CA LEU A 64 7.75 -3.92 4.73
C LEU A 64 8.81 -2.93 5.21
N LYS A 65 9.19 -1.96 4.36
CA LYS A 65 10.33 -1.08 4.64
C LYS A 65 9.99 0.40 4.67
N ASN A 66 8.86 0.79 4.08
CA ASN A 66 8.51 2.20 3.99
C ASN A 66 7.20 2.47 4.73
N TYR A 67 7.12 3.62 5.38
CA TYR A 67 5.95 4.05 6.17
C TYR A 67 5.67 5.52 5.95
N THR A 68 4.40 5.89 5.91
CA THR A 68 3.94 7.28 5.94
C THR A 68 3.61 7.64 7.37
N LEU A 69 4.31 8.65 7.92
CA LEU A 69 4.15 9.03 9.33
C LEU A 69 3.17 10.18 9.48
N ALA A 70 2.05 9.92 10.11
CA ALA A 70 0.94 10.83 10.34
C ALA A 70 0.99 11.43 11.75
N PHE A 71 0.70 12.66 11.98
CA PHE A 71 0.72 13.78 11.08
C PHE A 71 1.52 14.92 11.69
N LEU A 72 2.20 15.70 10.85
CA LEU A 72 2.81 16.96 11.26
C LEU A 72 1.77 18.07 11.14
N VAL A 73 1.42 18.65 12.28
CA VAL A 73 0.43 19.71 12.42
C VAL A 73 1.06 20.99 12.97
N PRO A 74 0.44 22.17 12.84
CA PRO A 74 0.99 23.39 13.42
C PRO A 74 0.97 23.35 14.96
N GLN A 75 2.12 23.55 15.58
CA GLN A 75 2.19 23.91 16.99
C GLN A 75 1.80 25.38 17.18
N SER A 76 2.42 26.25 16.38
CA SER A 76 2.13 27.68 16.32
C SER A 76 2.79 28.29 15.09
N GLY A 77 2.07 29.16 14.35
CA GLY A 77 2.63 29.84 13.18
C GLY A 77 3.26 28.87 12.19
N CYS A 78 4.58 28.94 12.01
CA CYS A 78 5.35 28.09 11.10
C CYS A 78 6.09 26.94 11.79
N THR A 79 5.78 26.63 13.04
CA THR A 79 6.44 25.55 13.79
C THR A 79 5.61 24.29 13.76
N PRO A 80 6.06 23.19 13.11
CA PRO A 80 5.35 21.92 13.12
C PRO A 80 5.62 21.13 14.40
N GLN A 81 4.66 20.27 14.76
CA GLN A 81 4.77 19.22 15.78
C GLN A 81 4.03 17.98 15.33
N TRP A 82 4.24 16.84 15.99
CA TRP A 82 3.42 15.66 15.78
C TRP A 82 2.05 15.82 16.41
N GLY A 83 0.99 15.47 15.69
CA GLY A 83 -0.40 15.63 16.13
C GLY A 83 -0.73 14.81 17.37
N ALA A 84 -0.23 13.60 17.50
CA ALA A 84 -0.36 12.78 18.70
C ALA A 84 0.54 13.22 19.88
N GLY A 85 1.24 14.35 19.72
CA GLY A 85 2.13 14.93 20.73
C GLY A 85 3.60 14.65 20.47
N GLY A 86 4.41 15.64 20.73
CA GLY A 86 5.86 15.59 20.58
C GLY A 86 6.40 16.59 19.57
N SER A 87 7.64 17.06 19.82
CA SER A 87 8.35 17.93 18.89
C SER A 87 8.77 17.16 17.64
N VAL A 88 9.16 17.88 16.59
CA VAL A 88 9.70 17.29 15.36
C VAL A 88 10.81 16.27 15.63
N GLY A 89 11.64 16.43 16.65
CA GLY A 89 12.73 15.49 16.97
C GLY A 89 12.34 14.23 17.73
N SER A 90 11.08 14.09 18.18
CA SER A 90 10.68 13.07 19.17
C SER A 90 10.89 11.63 18.72
N PHE A 91 10.78 11.32 17.44
CA PHE A 91 10.87 9.95 16.91
C PHE A 91 12.11 9.69 16.04
N THR A 92 13.09 10.60 16.09
CA THR A 92 14.33 10.49 15.29
C THR A 92 15.07 9.18 15.52
N SER A 93 15.08 8.68 16.77
CA SER A 93 15.76 7.42 17.11
C SER A 93 15.14 6.22 16.38
N GLN A 94 13.82 6.10 16.41
CA GLN A 94 13.09 4.99 15.76
C GLN A 94 13.17 5.08 14.23
N ILE A 95 13.06 6.30 13.69
CA ILE A 95 13.21 6.55 12.25
C ILE A 95 14.64 6.19 11.80
N ASN A 96 15.67 6.58 12.54
CA ASN A 96 17.05 6.24 12.21
C ASN A 96 17.30 4.72 12.32
N ALA A 97 16.72 4.05 13.31
CA ALA A 97 16.80 2.60 13.43
C ALA A 97 16.18 1.89 12.22
N LEU A 98 14.98 2.33 11.77
CA LEU A 98 14.33 1.82 10.57
C LEU A 98 15.21 2.06 9.32
N LYS A 99 15.74 3.27 9.15
CA LYS A 99 16.62 3.61 8.02
C LYS A 99 17.91 2.76 8.00
N SER A 100 18.53 2.55 9.16
CA SER A 100 19.72 1.69 9.29
C SER A 100 19.42 0.23 8.95
N ALA A 101 18.16 -0.20 9.08
CA ALA A 101 17.69 -1.52 8.64
C ALA A 101 17.29 -1.54 7.15
N GLY A 102 17.52 -0.45 6.41
CA GLY A 102 17.22 -0.33 4.98
C GLY A 102 15.78 0.10 4.66
N GLY A 103 15.07 0.65 5.66
CA GLY A 103 13.75 1.26 5.50
C GLY A 103 13.79 2.76 5.20
N ASN A 104 12.62 3.36 5.01
CA ASN A 104 12.47 4.80 4.80
C ASN A 104 11.12 5.27 5.36
N VAL A 105 10.98 6.59 5.55
CA VAL A 105 9.73 7.20 5.99
C VAL A 105 9.34 8.38 5.11
N ILE A 106 8.03 8.63 5.03
CA ILE A 106 7.41 9.77 4.38
C ILE A 106 6.70 10.57 5.48
N PRO A 107 7.27 11.69 5.98
CA PRO A 107 6.54 12.55 6.90
C PRO A 107 5.35 13.19 6.19
N SER A 108 4.14 13.04 6.77
CA SER A 108 2.90 13.58 6.25
C SER A 108 2.43 14.79 7.06
N PHE A 109 2.02 15.86 6.38
CA PHE A 109 1.47 17.07 6.94
C PHE A 109 -0.04 17.11 6.74
N GLY A 110 -0.79 17.51 7.77
CA GLY A 110 -2.24 17.71 7.67
C GLY A 110 -3.05 16.61 8.38
N GLY A 111 -3.81 15.84 7.62
CA GLY A 111 -4.76 14.85 8.09
C GLY A 111 -6.16 15.44 8.34
N GLU A 112 -7.07 14.67 8.90
CA GLU A 112 -8.43 15.12 9.20
C GLU A 112 -8.44 16.23 10.26
N PRO A 113 -9.14 17.35 10.01
CA PRO A 113 -9.23 18.45 10.96
C PRO A 113 -10.00 18.08 12.21
N ASP A 114 -9.39 18.25 13.39
CA ASP A 114 -10.10 18.16 14.67
C ASP A 114 -10.89 19.47 14.91
N GLY A 115 -12.14 19.48 14.51
CA GLY A 115 -13.06 20.61 14.66
C GLY A 115 -12.63 21.84 13.86
N ASN A 116 -12.45 22.99 14.55
CA ASN A 116 -12.06 24.26 13.91
C ASN A 116 -10.57 24.56 14.05
N ASN A 117 -9.76 23.65 14.55
CA ASN A 117 -8.33 23.86 14.72
C ASN A 117 -7.61 23.71 13.36
N PRO A 118 -6.71 24.65 13.03
CA PRO A 118 -5.86 24.45 11.87
C PRO A 118 -5.00 23.19 12.05
N ASN A 119 -5.08 22.26 11.13
CA ASN A 119 -4.28 21.04 11.13
C ASN A 119 -3.19 21.04 10.04
N GLU A 120 -3.23 21.99 9.11
CA GLU A 120 -2.22 22.15 8.08
C GLU A 120 -1.42 23.44 8.29
N ILE A 121 -0.08 23.30 8.29
CA ILE A 121 0.83 24.41 8.67
C ILE A 121 0.70 25.64 7.76
N ALA A 122 0.32 25.49 6.48
CA ALA A 122 0.12 26.63 5.60
C ALA A 122 -1.08 27.51 5.98
N GLN A 123 -2.00 27.02 6.83
CA GLN A 123 -3.11 27.83 7.36
C GLN A 123 -2.61 28.85 8.40
N THR A 124 -1.63 28.47 9.21
CA THR A 124 -1.09 29.28 10.31
C THR A 124 0.18 30.04 9.94
N CYS A 125 0.99 29.48 9.04
CA CYS A 125 2.23 30.07 8.56
C CYS A 125 1.95 30.95 7.32
N THR A 126 1.91 32.27 7.49
CA THR A 126 1.56 33.20 6.41
C THR A 126 2.74 33.63 5.53
N SER A 127 3.97 33.27 5.89
CA SER A 127 5.19 33.56 5.14
C SER A 127 5.64 32.37 4.29
N VAL A 128 5.68 32.49 2.98
CA VAL A 128 6.20 31.46 2.07
C VAL A 128 7.64 31.08 2.45
N THR A 129 8.51 32.05 2.73
CA THR A 129 9.91 31.78 3.12
C THR A 129 10.00 30.95 4.40
N SER A 130 9.21 31.31 5.42
CA SER A 130 9.22 30.59 6.70
C SER A 130 8.61 29.18 6.56
N LEU A 131 7.58 29.04 5.72
CA LEU A 131 6.94 27.75 5.40
C LEU A 131 7.93 26.85 4.65
N THR A 132 8.65 27.37 3.66
CA THR A 132 9.74 26.65 2.97
C THR A 132 10.79 26.16 3.95
N ALA A 133 11.20 27.03 4.89
CA ALA A 133 12.18 26.64 5.92
C ALA A 133 11.64 25.56 6.86
N ALA A 134 10.35 25.60 7.21
CA ALA A 134 9.72 24.56 8.03
C ALA A 134 9.73 23.17 7.33
N TYR A 135 9.38 23.14 6.06
CA TYR A 135 9.45 21.90 5.27
C TYR A 135 10.89 21.40 5.09
N ALA A 136 11.84 22.29 4.81
CA ALA A 136 13.27 21.96 4.72
C ALA A 136 13.80 21.41 6.05
N ASN A 137 13.32 21.92 7.19
CA ASN A 137 13.70 21.40 8.51
C ASN A 137 13.27 19.94 8.71
N ILE A 138 12.09 19.54 8.23
CA ILE A 138 11.63 18.14 8.30
C ILE A 138 12.52 17.25 7.43
N VAL A 139 12.77 17.67 6.17
CA VAL A 139 13.68 16.96 5.26
C VAL A 139 15.05 16.72 5.91
N ASN A 140 15.62 17.76 6.52
CA ASN A 140 16.94 17.70 7.14
C ASN A 140 16.96 16.90 8.46
N THR A 141 15.93 17.07 9.30
CA THR A 141 15.85 16.39 10.61
C THR A 141 15.83 14.88 10.46
N TYR A 142 15.08 14.38 9.50
CA TYR A 142 14.93 12.93 9.26
C TYR A 142 15.84 12.41 8.15
N GLY A 143 16.51 13.30 7.41
CA GLY A 143 17.33 12.92 6.25
C GLY A 143 16.50 12.20 5.18
N VAL A 144 15.27 12.68 4.95
CA VAL A 144 14.33 12.15 3.95
C VAL A 144 14.34 13.03 2.69
N ASN A 145 13.87 12.49 1.59
CA ASN A 145 13.72 13.22 0.34
C ASN A 145 12.27 13.21 -0.18
N ARG A 146 11.30 12.81 0.66
CA ARG A 146 9.88 12.76 0.28
C ARG A 146 9.04 13.31 1.42
N LEU A 147 8.06 14.12 1.08
CA LEU A 147 7.05 14.68 1.98
C LEU A 147 5.68 14.42 1.39
N ASP A 148 4.74 14.04 2.23
CA ASP A 148 3.33 13.93 1.91
C ASP A 148 2.53 15.10 2.50
N PHE A 149 1.47 15.49 1.81
CA PHE A 149 0.54 16.55 2.21
C PHE A 149 -0.88 16.01 2.12
N ASP A 150 -1.41 15.64 3.26
CA ASP A 150 -2.77 15.12 3.42
C ASP A 150 -3.73 16.27 3.68
N ILE A 151 -4.49 16.66 2.64
CA ILE A 151 -5.29 17.87 2.63
C ILE A 151 -6.77 17.51 2.63
N GLU A 152 -7.37 17.62 3.83
CA GLU A 152 -8.70 17.13 4.08
C GLU A 152 -9.69 18.22 4.56
N GLY A 153 -10.96 17.85 4.63
CA GLY A 153 -12.03 18.64 5.19
C GLY A 153 -12.13 20.05 4.58
N SER A 154 -12.25 21.05 5.43
CA SER A 154 -12.36 22.45 4.98
C SER A 154 -11.06 23.03 4.44
N VAL A 155 -9.91 22.42 4.73
CA VAL A 155 -8.59 22.90 4.32
C VAL A 155 -8.41 22.85 2.81
N ILE A 156 -9.01 21.85 2.15
CA ILE A 156 -8.97 21.74 0.68
C ILE A 156 -9.54 22.96 -0.04
N SER A 157 -10.48 23.66 0.61
CA SER A 157 -11.13 24.87 0.06
C SER A 157 -10.42 26.17 0.43
N ASP A 158 -9.40 26.14 1.30
CA ASP A 158 -8.59 27.32 1.62
C ASP A 158 -7.57 27.61 0.50
N SER A 159 -8.01 28.33 -0.51
CA SER A 159 -7.19 28.66 -1.69
C SER A 159 -5.93 29.47 -1.33
N ALA A 160 -5.99 30.28 -0.26
CA ALA A 160 -4.84 31.06 0.17
C ALA A 160 -3.76 30.18 0.82
N ALA A 161 -4.14 29.24 1.68
CA ALA A 161 -3.23 28.25 2.25
C ALA A 161 -2.66 27.34 1.15
N ASN A 162 -3.52 26.83 0.26
CA ASN A 162 -3.12 25.98 -0.86
C ASN A 162 -2.09 26.64 -1.77
N THR A 163 -2.34 27.89 -2.20
CA THR A 163 -1.39 28.65 -3.01
C THR A 163 -0.07 28.90 -2.27
N ARG A 164 -0.13 29.22 -0.99
CA ARG A 164 1.07 29.45 -0.15
C ARG A 164 1.89 28.18 0.01
N ARG A 165 1.24 27.04 0.27
CA ARG A 165 1.89 25.72 0.31
C ARG A 165 2.60 25.43 -1.00
N ASN A 166 1.90 25.54 -2.12
CA ASN A 166 2.46 25.28 -3.44
C ASN A 166 3.65 26.19 -3.77
N GLN A 167 3.61 27.47 -3.40
CA GLN A 167 4.76 28.37 -3.54
C GLN A 167 5.95 27.94 -2.68
N ALA A 168 5.69 27.51 -1.44
CA ALA A 168 6.74 27.04 -0.55
C ALA A 168 7.36 25.72 -1.02
N LEU A 169 6.56 24.82 -1.56
CA LEU A 169 7.02 23.54 -2.11
C LEU A 169 7.85 23.72 -3.39
N ALA A 170 7.43 24.61 -4.28
CA ALA A 170 8.22 24.97 -5.46
C ALA A 170 9.58 25.58 -5.06
N ALA A 171 9.60 26.46 -4.05
CA ALA A 171 10.84 27.03 -3.51
C ALA A 171 11.71 25.94 -2.84
N LEU A 172 11.14 24.99 -2.13
CA LEU A 172 11.86 23.86 -1.54
C LEU A 172 12.51 22.99 -2.62
N GLN A 173 11.78 22.64 -3.67
CA GLN A 173 12.30 21.82 -4.78
C GLN A 173 13.37 22.59 -5.59
N ALA A 174 13.26 23.92 -5.70
CA ALA A 174 14.30 24.73 -6.31
C ALA A 174 15.61 24.74 -5.49
N GLN A 175 15.52 24.69 -4.15
CA GLN A 175 16.67 24.57 -3.23
C GLN A 175 17.23 23.16 -3.14
N ASN A 176 16.37 22.15 -3.23
CA ASN A 176 16.71 20.75 -3.16
C ASN A 176 15.90 19.94 -4.20
N PRO A 177 16.42 19.81 -5.44
CA PRO A 177 15.70 19.13 -6.52
C PRO A 177 15.44 17.64 -6.29
N SER A 178 16.06 17.03 -5.27
CA SER A 178 15.79 15.62 -4.92
C SER A 178 14.52 15.43 -4.11
N VAL A 179 13.91 16.52 -3.59
CA VAL A 179 12.69 16.43 -2.78
C VAL A 179 11.49 16.10 -3.67
N GLN A 180 10.84 15.00 -3.33
CA GLN A 180 9.60 14.51 -3.92
C GLN A 180 8.42 14.99 -3.08
N ILE A 181 7.35 15.38 -3.74
CA ILE A 181 6.13 15.92 -3.13
C ILE A 181 4.96 15.01 -3.50
N ASP A 182 4.29 14.51 -2.48
CA ASP A 182 3.08 13.72 -2.61
C ASP A 182 1.90 14.52 -2.04
N TYR A 183 0.72 14.36 -2.64
CA TYR A 183 -0.54 14.87 -2.11
C TYR A 183 -1.48 13.71 -1.83
N THR A 184 -1.97 13.61 -0.59
CA THR A 184 -3.03 12.69 -0.20
C THR A 184 -4.36 13.44 -0.17
N LEU A 185 -5.34 12.91 -0.93
CA LEU A 185 -6.57 13.63 -1.26
C LEU A 185 -7.78 12.69 -1.24
N ALA A 186 -8.90 13.18 -0.70
CA ALA A 186 -10.19 12.51 -0.80
C ALA A 186 -10.61 12.35 -2.27
N VAL A 187 -11.26 11.24 -2.57
CA VAL A 187 -11.68 10.87 -3.92
C VAL A 187 -13.09 10.30 -3.91
N ASP A 188 -13.87 10.55 -4.96
CA ASP A 188 -15.14 9.86 -5.21
C ASP A 188 -14.89 8.67 -6.17
N PRO A 189 -15.84 7.71 -6.32
CA PRO A 189 -15.75 6.67 -7.34
C PRO A 189 -15.62 7.23 -8.77
N GLY A 190 -16.09 8.46 -8.99
CA GLY A 190 -15.94 9.22 -10.25
C GLY A 190 -14.58 9.93 -10.43
N GLY A 191 -13.66 9.81 -9.48
CA GLY A 191 -12.35 10.47 -9.47
C GLY A 191 -12.25 11.64 -8.50
N LEU A 192 -11.19 12.42 -8.63
CA LEU A 192 -10.95 13.60 -7.77
C LEU A 192 -12.04 14.65 -7.96
N PRO A 193 -12.66 15.13 -6.88
CA PRO A 193 -13.54 16.30 -6.92
C PRO A 193 -12.83 17.56 -7.47
N SER A 194 -13.61 18.55 -7.87
CA SER A 194 -13.06 19.77 -8.49
C SER A 194 -12.13 20.58 -7.58
N THR A 195 -12.35 20.53 -6.26
CA THR A 195 -11.49 21.20 -5.26
C THR A 195 -10.08 20.61 -5.25
N GLN A 196 -9.97 19.29 -5.29
CA GLN A 196 -8.71 18.57 -5.36
C GLN A 196 -7.98 18.81 -6.69
N LEU A 197 -8.72 18.79 -7.80
CA LEU A 197 -8.16 19.12 -9.11
C LEU A 197 -7.66 20.57 -9.17
N ASN A 198 -8.37 21.51 -8.55
CA ASN A 198 -7.94 22.91 -8.46
C ASN A 198 -6.64 23.08 -7.66
N LEU A 199 -6.48 22.32 -6.54
CA LEU A 199 -5.24 22.31 -5.78
C LEU A 199 -4.07 21.78 -6.63
N LEU A 200 -4.25 20.69 -7.35
CA LEU A 200 -3.21 20.11 -8.22
C LEU A 200 -2.90 21.03 -9.43
N GLN A 201 -3.91 21.70 -9.99
CA GLN A 201 -3.71 22.68 -11.04
C GLN A 201 -2.92 23.89 -10.53
N ASP A 202 -3.21 24.37 -9.30
CA ASP A 202 -2.42 25.45 -8.68
C ASP A 202 -0.97 24.99 -8.42
N ALA A 203 -0.78 23.77 -7.93
CA ALA A 203 0.56 23.19 -7.75
C ALA A 203 1.35 23.20 -9.08
N LYS A 204 0.75 22.73 -10.16
CA LYS A 204 1.32 22.76 -11.50
C LYS A 204 1.66 24.19 -11.94
N ASN A 205 0.75 25.15 -11.73
CA ASN A 205 0.93 26.53 -12.10
C ASN A 205 2.05 27.24 -11.31
N LYS A 206 2.29 26.80 -10.06
CA LYS A 206 3.40 27.30 -9.21
C LYS A 206 4.73 26.59 -9.50
N GLY A 207 4.73 25.59 -10.36
CA GLY A 207 5.94 24.85 -10.73
C GLY A 207 6.32 23.74 -9.74
N VAL A 208 5.38 23.28 -8.90
CA VAL A 208 5.60 22.09 -8.07
C VAL A 208 5.62 20.86 -8.97
N ASN A 209 6.70 20.09 -8.87
CA ASN A 209 6.74 18.76 -9.45
C ASN A 209 6.08 17.77 -8.46
N VAL A 210 4.77 17.57 -8.62
CA VAL A 210 4.03 16.58 -7.82
C VAL A 210 4.46 15.20 -8.28
N ASN A 211 5.05 14.44 -7.36
CA ASN A 211 5.53 13.08 -7.64
C ASN A 211 4.38 12.09 -7.63
N LEU A 212 3.53 12.16 -6.61
CA LEU A 212 2.44 11.23 -6.37
C LEU A 212 1.15 11.98 -5.98
N VAL A 213 0.02 11.47 -6.43
CA VAL A 213 -1.32 11.79 -5.92
C VAL A 213 -1.86 10.51 -5.28
N ASN A 214 -1.77 10.44 -3.96
CA ASN A 214 -2.32 9.36 -3.17
C ASN A 214 -3.80 9.62 -2.94
N ILE A 215 -4.68 8.72 -3.37
CA ILE A 215 -6.11 8.89 -3.22
C ILE A 215 -6.64 8.04 -2.07
N MET A 216 -7.45 8.65 -1.21
CA MET A 216 -8.09 7.99 -0.07
C MET A 216 -9.26 7.16 -0.58
N THR A 217 -9.03 5.86 -0.81
CA THR A 217 -10.02 4.92 -1.34
C THR A 217 -10.81 4.25 -0.22
N MET A 218 -11.48 5.08 0.58
CA MET A 218 -12.20 4.74 1.80
C MET A 218 -13.42 5.63 1.98
N ASP A 219 -14.38 5.22 2.85
CA ASP A 219 -15.54 6.00 3.31
C ASP A 219 -16.34 6.62 2.17
N PHE A 220 -16.63 5.84 1.13
CA PHE A 220 -17.41 6.31 -0.01
C PHE A 220 -18.88 6.57 0.33
N GLY A 221 -19.41 5.97 1.41
CA GLY A 221 -20.70 6.28 1.99
C GLY A 221 -21.90 5.72 1.24
N ASP A 222 -21.69 4.84 0.26
CA ASP A 222 -22.77 4.27 -0.55
C ASP A 222 -23.23 2.88 -0.05
N GLY A 223 -22.59 2.34 0.99
CA GLY A 223 -22.88 1.05 1.61
C GLY A 223 -22.49 -0.14 0.74
N GLN A 224 -21.68 0.09 -0.30
CA GLN A 224 -21.15 -0.95 -1.16
C GLN A 224 -19.79 -1.44 -0.68
N ASN A 225 -19.11 -2.19 -1.54
CA ASN A 225 -17.77 -2.69 -1.23
C ASN A 225 -16.74 -1.64 -1.64
N ALA A 226 -16.02 -1.08 -0.67
CA ALA A 226 -14.97 -0.07 -0.89
C ALA A 226 -13.93 -0.46 -1.97
N TYR A 227 -13.70 -1.75 -2.24
CA TYR A 227 -12.80 -2.20 -3.29
C TYR A 227 -13.28 -1.81 -4.70
N ASN A 228 -14.57 -1.97 -5.01
CA ASN A 228 -15.09 -1.63 -6.33
C ASN A 228 -15.00 -0.13 -6.59
N ASP A 229 -15.26 0.67 -5.55
CA ASP A 229 -15.16 2.12 -5.61
C ASP A 229 -13.72 2.58 -5.71
N ALA A 230 -12.80 1.94 -4.99
CA ALA A 230 -11.36 2.17 -5.12
C ALA A 230 -10.86 1.96 -6.57
N ILE A 231 -11.30 0.89 -7.24
CA ILE A 231 -10.96 0.62 -8.65
C ILE A 231 -11.55 1.68 -9.58
N SER A 232 -12.79 2.09 -9.34
CA SER A 232 -13.47 3.13 -10.14
C SER A 232 -12.77 4.47 -9.97
N ALA A 233 -12.49 4.86 -8.72
CA ALA A 233 -11.75 6.06 -8.35
C ALA A 233 -10.35 6.11 -8.98
N ALA A 234 -9.60 4.99 -8.91
CA ALA A 234 -8.26 4.90 -9.49
C ALA A 234 -8.27 5.10 -11.02
N LYS A 235 -9.22 4.49 -11.73
CA LYS A 235 -9.37 4.63 -13.18
C LYS A 235 -9.74 6.06 -13.58
N ALA A 236 -10.69 6.66 -12.87
CA ALA A 236 -11.13 8.04 -13.13
C ALA A 236 -10.01 9.03 -12.82
N THR A 237 -9.33 8.89 -11.68
CA THR A 237 -8.17 9.71 -11.31
C THR A 237 -7.05 9.59 -12.33
N ALA A 238 -6.74 8.38 -12.84
CA ALA A 238 -5.72 8.22 -13.87
C ALA A 238 -6.06 9.02 -15.14
N ALA A 239 -7.33 9.02 -15.56
CA ALA A 239 -7.78 9.83 -16.71
C ALA A 239 -7.67 11.34 -16.44
N GLN A 240 -8.04 11.78 -15.23
CA GLN A 240 -7.93 13.18 -14.82
C GLN A 240 -6.46 13.66 -14.76
N LEU A 241 -5.56 12.88 -14.17
CA LEU A 241 -4.13 13.22 -14.11
C LEU A 241 -3.47 13.17 -15.50
N ALA A 242 -3.88 12.23 -16.37
CA ALA A 242 -3.43 12.19 -17.75
C ALA A 242 -3.77 13.49 -18.48
N SER A 243 -5.00 13.99 -18.32
CA SER A 243 -5.45 15.27 -18.86
C SER A 243 -4.72 16.44 -18.23
N LEU A 244 -4.65 16.50 -16.89
CA LEU A 244 -4.03 17.59 -16.14
C LEU A 244 -2.55 17.78 -16.51
N TYR A 245 -1.79 16.69 -16.60
CA TYR A 245 -0.35 16.76 -16.85
C TYR A 245 0.04 16.57 -18.32
N GLY A 246 -0.90 16.21 -19.20
CA GLY A 246 -0.63 15.94 -20.62
C GLY A 246 0.22 14.69 -20.84
N ILE A 247 -0.03 13.64 -20.06
CA ILE A 247 0.69 12.36 -20.09
C ILE A 247 -0.25 11.22 -20.50
N SER A 248 0.31 10.03 -20.79
CA SER A 248 -0.51 8.84 -21.05
C SER A 248 -1.19 8.35 -19.77
N THR A 249 -2.30 7.61 -19.89
CA THR A 249 -2.97 6.98 -18.74
C THR A 249 -2.05 6.03 -17.98
N SER A 250 -1.19 5.28 -18.67
CA SER A 250 -0.19 4.42 -18.03
C SER A 250 0.80 5.25 -17.20
N ALA A 251 1.30 6.39 -17.72
CA ALA A 251 2.15 7.29 -16.95
C ALA A 251 1.40 7.97 -15.78
N ALA A 252 0.08 8.13 -15.90
CA ALA A 252 -0.75 8.65 -14.82
C ALA A 252 -0.89 7.64 -13.67
N TYR A 253 -1.05 6.35 -13.96
CA TYR A 253 -1.02 5.32 -12.90
C TYR A 253 0.30 5.30 -12.11
N ALA A 254 1.44 5.53 -12.76
CA ALA A 254 2.73 5.67 -12.11
C ALA A 254 2.87 6.95 -11.25
N LYS A 255 1.80 7.75 -11.13
CA LYS A 255 1.67 8.91 -10.26
C LYS A 255 0.55 8.78 -9.24
N ILE A 256 -0.04 7.59 -9.09
CA ILE A 256 -1.14 7.33 -8.16
C ILE A 256 -0.66 6.46 -7.01
N GLY A 257 -1.08 6.81 -5.80
CA GLY A 257 -1.14 5.97 -4.62
C GLY A 257 -2.58 5.61 -4.29
N LEU A 258 -2.81 4.45 -3.68
CA LEU A 258 -4.11 3.99 -3.23
C LEU A 258 -4.08 3.71 -1.73
N THR A 259 -4.98 4.36 -0.98
CA THR A 259 -5.01 4.29 0.49
C THR A 259 -6.43 3.95 0.98
N PRO A 260 -6.81 2.68 1.10
CA PRO A 260 -8.01 2.25 1.83
C PRO A 260 -7.81 2.28 3.35
N ILE A 261 -8.90 2.16 4.12
CA ILE A 261 -8.85 1.74 5.54
C ILE A 261 -8.69 0.22 5.60
N ALA A 262 -7.77 -0.28 6.41
CA ALA A 262 -7.52 -1.70 6.57
C ALA A 262 -8.60 -2.36 7.44
N GLY A 263 -9.68 -2.82 6.85
CA GLY A 263 -10.80 -3.46 7.54
C GLY A 263 -12.07 -2.63 7.51
N GLN A 264 -12.69 -2.46 8.69
CA GLN A 264 -13.92 -1.70 8.83
C GLN A 264 -13.66 -0.20 8.63
N ASN A 265 -14.36 0.41 7.67
CA ASN A 265 -14.36 1.84 7.43
C ASN A 265 -15.27 2.56 8.45
N ASP A 266 -15.21 3.88 8.49
CA ASP A 266 -16.00 4.68 9.44
C ASP A 266 -17.49 4.72 9.06
N ASP A 267 -17.83 4.37 7.83
CA ASP A 267 -19.17 4.43 7.25
C ASP A 267 -19.95 3.10 7.16
N ASN A 268 -19.48 2.00 7.66
CA ASN A 268 -19.98 0.62 7.56
C ASN A 268 -19.50 -0.19 6.34
N GLU A 269 -18.72 0.38 5.44
CA GLU A 269 -18.00 -0.39 4.43
C GLU A 269 -16.88 -1.22 5.08
N ASN A 270 -16.46 -2.28 4.40
CA ASN A 270 -15.39 -3.13 4.93
C ASN A 270 -14.42 -3.51 3.82
N PHE A 271 -13.17 -3.08 3.97
CA PHE A 271 -12.08 -3.44 3.07
C PHE A 271 -11.32 -4.65 3.62
N THR A 272 -11.68 -5.84 3.14
CA THR A 272 -11.13 -7.10 3.64
C THR A 272 -9.72 -7.38 3.12
N GLN A 273 -9.00 -8.34 3.72
CA GLN A 273 -7.71 -8.82 3.21
C GLN A 273 -7.82 -9.38 1.78
N ALA A 274 -8.95 -9.97 1.40
CA ALA A 274 -9.22 -10.38 0.02
C ALA A 274 -9.32 -9.18 -0.92
N ASN A 275 -9.95 -8.08 -0.47
CA ASN A 275 -9.98 -6.81 -1.20
C ASN A 275 -8.57 -6.23 -1.34
N ALA A 276 -7.76 -6.29 -0.29
CA ALA A 276 -6.37 -5.84 -0.32
C ALA A 276 -5.53 -6.62 -1.34
N THR A 277 -5.68 -7.95 -1.39
CA THR A 277 -5.02 -8.81 -2.40
C THR A 277 -5.46 -8.45 -3.82
N ALA A 278 -6.75 -8.21 -4.03
CA ALA A 278 -7.28 -7.82 -5.33
C ALA A 278 -6.82 -6.41 -5.74
N LEU A 279 -6.74 -5.46 -4.80
CA LEU A 279 -6.24 -4.10 -5.03
C LEU A 279 -4.74 -4.11 -5.36
N GLU A 280 -3.95 -4.92 -4.67
CA GLU A 280 -2.52 -5.10 -4.97
C GLU A 280 -2.34 -5.62 -6.42
N SER A 281 -3.08 -6.65 -6.80
CA SER A 281 -3.02 -7.20 -8.15
C SER A 281 -3.45 -6.18 -9.23
N PHE A 282 -4.45 -5.36 -8.94
CA PHE A 282 -4.84 -4.23 -9.80
C PHE A 282 -3.72 -3.20 -9.91
N ALA A 283 -3.12 -2.82 -8.79
CA ALA A 283 -2.05 -1.83 -8.71
C ALA A 283 -0.81 -2.31 -9.50
N ALA A 284 -0.37 -3.54 -9.29
CA ALA A 284 0.74 -4.15 -10.00
C ALA A 284 0.48 -4.22 -11.52
N THR A 285 -0.74 -4.61 -11.93
CA THR A 285 -1.11 -4.73 -13.35
C THR A 285 -1.11 -3.38 -14.07
N ASN A 286 -1.52 -2.31 -13.41
CA ASN A 286 -1.65 -0.98 -14.01
C ASN A 286 -0.42 -0.10 -13.80
N GLY A 287 0.54 -0.53 -12.99
CA GLY A 287 1.74 0.25 -12.68
C GLY A 287 1.49 1.39 -11.70
N VAL A 288 0.58 1.20 -10.74
CA VAL A 288 0.37 2.13 -9.62
C VAL A 288 1.65 2.23 -8.81
N GLN A 289 2.03 3.44 -8.41
CA GLN A 289 3.32 3.68 -7.75
C GLN A 289 3.31 3.25 -6.29
N GLU A 290 2.24 3.58 -5.55
CA GLU A 290 2.17 3.35 -4.10
C GLU A 290 0.91 2.61 -3.70
N LEU A 291 1.06 1.66 -2.79
CA LEU A 291 -0.03 1.12 -1.97
C LEU A 291 0.19 1.55 -0.53
N SER A 292 -0.83 2.13 0.05
CA SER A 292 -0.86 2.52 1.44
C SER A 292 -2.18 2.09 2.07
N PHE A 293 -2.35 2.26 3.36
CA PHE A 293 -3.62 2.10 4.06
C PHE A 293 -3.60 2.86 5.39
N TRP A 294 -4.76 3.25 5.85
CA TRP A 294 -5.01 3.68 7.21
C TRP A 294 -5.39 2.48 8.05
N GLU A 295 -4.74 2.10 9.16
CA GLU A 295 -3.37 2.37 9.51
C GLU A 295 -2.73 1.15 10.21
N VAL A 296 -1.41 1.17 10.43
CA VAL A 296 -0.64 0.05 10.98
C VAL A 296 -1.07 -0.29 12.42
N ASP A 297 -1.08 0.68 13.35
CA ASP A 297 -1.30 0.43 14.78
C ASP A 297 -2.77 0.10 15.09
N GLY A 298 -3.69 0.94 14.64
CA GLY A 298 -5.11 0.83 14.98
C GLY A 298 -5.83 -0.33 14.28
N TYR A 299 -5.39 -0.71 13.09
CA TYR A 299 -6.12 -1.66 12.25
C TYR A 299 -5.32 -2.91 11.90
N ASP A 300 -4.10 -2.79 11.37
CA ASP A 300 -3.37 -3.93 10.82
C ASP A 300 -2.57 -4.72 11.87
N LYS A 301 -2.06 -4.10 12.90
CA LYS A 301 -1.32 -4.77 13.98
C LYS A 301 -2.16 -5.88 14.65
N GLY A 302 -3.46 -5.64 14.82
CA GLY A 302 -4.42 -6.60 15.35
C GLY A 302 -4.62 -7.82 14.44
N THR A 303 -4.34 -7.72 13.14
CA THR A 303 -4.40 -8.81 12.16
C THR A 303 -3.08 -9.59 12.05
N GLY A 304 -2.06 -9.22 12.79
CA GLY A 304 -0.69 -9.73 12.65
C GLY A 304 0.01 -9.16 11.41
N TYR A 305 -0.29 -7.92 11.05
CA TYR A 305 0.26 -7.20 9.90
C TYR A 305 -0.08 -7.86 8.54
N ALA A 306 -1.32 -8.30 8.40
CA ALA A 306 -1.76 -8.99 7.19
C ALA A 306 -1.85 -8.05 5.98
N TYR A 307 -2.35 -6.82 6.16
CA TYR A 307 -2.44 -5.83 5.08
C TYR A 307 -1.06 -5.34 4.66
N SER A 308 -0.17 -5.08 5.59
CA SER A 308 1.25 -4.76 5.33
C SER A 308 1.91 -5.83 4.48
N ARG A 309 1.71 -7.12 4.83
CA ARG A 309 2.27 -8.24 4.07
C ARG A 309 1.70 -8.32 2.66
N ILE A 310 0.40 -8.12 2.49
CA ILE A 310 -0.28 -8.16 1.19
C ILE A 310 0.25 -7.02 0.31
N PHE A 311 0.24 -5.79 0.80
CA PHE A 311 0.63 -4.64 0.00
C PHE A 311 2.13 -4.59 -0.28
N ASN A 312 2.97 -5.14 0.61
CA ASN A 312 4.41 -5.21 0.37
C ASN A 312 4.78 -6.09 -0.85
N ALA A 313 3.89 -6.91 -1.36
CA ALA A 313 4.10 -7.69 -2.58
C ALA A 313 4.40 -6.78 -3.79
N ILE A 314 3.81 -5.59 -3.88
CA ILE A 314 4.07 -4.62 -4.95
C ILE A 314 5.52 -4.14 -4.99
N THR A 315 6.22 -4.16 -3.86
CA THR A 315 7.61 -3.70 -3.74
C THR A 315 8.62 -4.61 -4.47
N GLY A 316 8.24 -5.84 -4.77
CA GLY A 316 9.11 -6.84 -5.38
C GLY A 316 9.46 -6.62 -6.86
N GLY A 317 8.91 -5.62 -7.54
CA GLY A 317 9.38 -5.12 -8.85
C GLY A 317 9.40 -6.12 -10.02
N THR A 318 8.85 -7.29 -9.86
CA THR A 318 8.51 -8.20 -10.97
C THR A 318 7.03 -8.53 -10.83
N SER A 319 6.25 -8.17 -11.84
CA SER A 319 4.91 -8.71 -12.06
C SER A 319 5.00 -10.22 -12.38
N THR A 320 5.56 -10.96 -11.43
CA THR A 320 5.23 -12.36 -11.29
C THR A 320 4.04 -12.34 -10.34
N PRO A 321 2.86 -12.81 -10.73
CA PRO A 321 1.79 -13.07 -9.77
C PRO A 321 2.44 -13.71 -8.56
N PRO A 322 2.06 -13.36 -7.30
CA PRO A 322 2.59 -14.05 -6.14
C PRO A 322 2.55 -15.54 -6.45
N PRO A 323 3.62 -16.31 -6.17
CA PRO A 323 3.53 -17.75 -6.38
C PRO A 323 2.23 -18.17 -5.70
N PRO A 324 1.37 -18.92 -6.37
CA PRO A 324 0.09 -19.33 -5.80
C PRO A 324 0.39 -19.80 -4.38
N PRO A 325 -0.39 -19.37 -3.37
CA PRO A 325 -0.09 -19.71 -1.98
C PRO A 325 0.26 -21.20 -1.95
N THR A 326 1.40 -21.53 -1.38
CA THR A 326 1.91 -22.91 -1.29
C THR A 326 0.95 -23.69 -0.41
N GLY A 327 -0.12 -24.20 -1.03
CA GLY A 327 -1.27 -24.81 -0.42
C GLY A 327 -2.43 -24.98 -1.40
N GLY A 328 -2.28 -24.46 -2.64
CA GLY A 328 -3.22 -24.81 -3.71
C GLY A 328 -2.97 -26.24 -4.20
N GLY A 329 -4.03 -27.00 -4.39
CA GLY A 329 -3.97 -28.35 -4.88
C GLY A 329 -5.11 -28.66 -5.85
N GLN A 330 -5.07 -29.85 -6.39
CA GLN A 330 -6.14 -30.31 -7.27
C GLN A 330 -7.42 -30.56 -6.46
N ILE A 331 -8.54 -30.05 -6.98
CA ILE A 331 -9.86 -30.52 -6.55
C ILE A 331 -10.17 -31.74 -7.41
N THR A 332 -10.24 -32.91 -6.81
CA THR A 332 -10.57 -34.15 -7.51
C THR A 332 -12.01 -34.57 -7.26
N GLY A 333 -12.65 -35.17 -8.24
CA GLY A 333 -14.05 -35.57 -8.11
C GLY A 333 -14.44 -36.68 -9.07
N TYR A 334 -15.60 -36.55 -9.69
CA TYR A 334 -16.25 -37.59 -10.47
C TYR A 334 -15.34 -38.23 -11.52
N GLY A 335 -15.27 -39.56 -11.52
CA GLY A 335 -14.42 -40.33 -12.42
C GLY A 335 -12.91 -40.18 -12.20
N GLY A 336 -12.46 -39.70 -11.00
CA GLY A 336 -11.07 -39.43 -10.72
C GLY A 336 -10.48 -38.27 -11.51
N LYS A 337 -11.33 -37.39 -12.01
CA LYS A 337 -10.94 -36.19 -12.77
C LYS A 337 -10.71 -34.99 -11.85
N CYS A 338 -9.98 -34.01 -12.36
CA CYS A 338 -9.72 -32.76 -11.70
C CYS A 338 -10.66 -31.64 -12.17
N VAL A 339 -11.01 -30.74 -11.26
CA VAL A 339 -11.65 -29.46 -11.60
C VAL A 339 -10.61 -28.61 -12.32
N ASP A 340 -10.97 -28.16 -13.51
CA ASP A 340 -10.06 -27.56 -14.49
C ASP A 340 -10.65 -26.28 -15.09
N VAL A 341 -9.81 -25.30 -15.30
CA VAL A 341 -10.16 -24.09 -16.06
C VAL A 341 -9.86 -24.30 -17.52
N ALA A 342 -10.88 -24.31 -18.37
CA ALA A 342 -10.77 -24.62 -19.78
C ALA A 342 -9.67 -23.82 -20.49
N ALA A 343 -8.80 -24.53 -21.21
CA ALA A 343 -7.68 -23.98 -21.98
C ALA A 343 -6.69 -23.13 -21.09
N ALA A 344 -6.69 -23.28 -19.78
CA ALA A 344 -5.93 -22.45 -18.83
C ALA A 344 -6.16 -20.93 -19.04
N SER A 345 -7.33 -20.55 -19.53
CA SER A 345 -7.69 -19.16 -19.81
C SER A 345 -8.13 -18.45 -18.54
N ASN A 346 -7.53 -17.29 -18.26
CA ASN A 346 -7.95 -16.43 -17.14
C ASN A 346 -8.98 -15.35 -17.53
N ALA A 347 -9.61 -15.47 -18.72
CA ALA A 347 -10.67 -14.56 -19.12
C ALA A 347 -11.95 -14.79 -18.29
N ASN A 348 -12.66 -13.70 -17.94
CA ASN A 348 -13.97 -13.80 -17.30
C ASN A 348 -14.95 -14.60 -18.16
N GLY A 349 -15.71 -15.49 -17.53
CA GLY A 349 -16.63 -16.38 -18.23
C GLY A 349 -15.99 -17.69 -18.74
N THR A 350 -14.69 -17.90 -18.49
CA THR A 350 -14.03 -19.17 -18.86
C THR A 350 -14.69 -20.34 -18.12
N ALA A 351 -14.92 -21.40 -18.88
CA ALA A 351 -15.55 -22.61 -18.37
C ALA A 351 -14.76 -23.26 -17.23
N VAL A 352 -15.42 -23.62 -16.14
CA VAL A 352 -14.92 -24.59 -15.20
C VAL A 352 -15.49 -25.97 -15.56
N GLN A 353 -14.63 -26.97 -15.65
CA GLN A 353 -14.92 -28.27 -16.22
C GLN A 353 -14.22 -29.40 -15.47
N LEU A 354 -14.58 -30.65 -15.75
CA LEU A 354 -13.76 -31.81 -15.45
C LEU A 354 -12.72 -32.03 -16.55
N TYR A 355 -11.51 -32.40 -16.16
CA TYR A 355 -10.46 -32.79 -17.10
C TYR A 355 -9.54 -33.82 -16.47
N THR A 356 -8.85 -34.61 -17.28
CA THR A 356 -7.83 -35.53 -16.82
C THR A 356 -6.80 -34.74 -15.96
N CYS A 357 -6.50 -35.23 -14.75
CA CYS A 357 -5.54 -34.59 -13.86
C CYS A 357 -4.15 -34.58 -14.52
N ASN A 358 -3.63 -33.40 -14.79
CA ASN A 358 -2.37 -33.21 -15.49
C ASN A 358 -1.39 -32.27 -14.75
N GLY A 359 -1.77 -31.78 -13.56
CA GLY A 359 -0.91 -30.95 -12.70
C GLY A 359 -0.66 -29.53 -13.19
N THR A 360 -1.32 -29.08 -14.26
CA THR A 360 -1.18 -27.71 -14.78
C THR A 360 -1.78 -26.67 -13.83
N THR A 361 -1.41 -25.40 -14.02
CA THR A 361 -1.96 -24.27 -13.24
C THR A 361 -3.47 -24.13 -13.37
N ALA A 362 -4.08 -24.61 -14.46
CA ALA A 362 -5.53 -24.66 -14.66
C ALA A 362 -6.26 -25.55 -13.65
N GLN A 363 -5.55 -26.44 -12.95
CA GLN A 363 -6.08 -27.39 -11.98
C GLN A 363 -5.58 -27.12 -10.55
N GLN A 364 -4.86 -26.01 -10.35
CA GLN A 364 -4.40 -25.61 -9.03
C GLN A 364 -5.42 -24.64 -8.41
N TRP A 365 -6.14 -25.13 -7.43
CA TRP A 365 -7.17 -24.39 -6.69
C TRP A 365 -6.75 -24.12 -5.27
N THR A 366 -6.93 -22.89 -4.83
CA THR A 366 -6.70 -22.47 -3.44
C THR A 366 -8.03 -22.16 -2.78
N ALA A 367 -8.28 -22.78 -1.63
CA ALA A 367 -9.41 -22.38 -0.79
C ALA A 367 -9.00 -21.18 0.06
N ALA A 368 -9.59 -20.04 -0.19
CA ALA A 368 -9.36 -18.83 0.58
C ALA A 368 -10.22 -18.80 1.85
N SER A 369 -9.78 -18.05 2.86
CA SER A 369 -10.46 -17.93 4.15
C SER A 369 -11.89 -17.35 4.07
N ASN A 370 -12.20 -16.62 3.01
CA ASN A 370 -13.53 -16.09 2.72
C ASN A 370 -14.47 -17.12 2.04
N GLY A 371 -14.03 -18.36 1.89
CA GLY A 371 -14.80 -19.42 1.24
C GLY A 371 -14.72 -19.44 -0.30
N SER A 372 -13.94 -18.54 -0.93
CA SER A 372 -13.74 -18.62 -2.37
C SER A 372 -12.74 -19.71 -2.77
N LEU A 373 -12.99 -20.36 -3.90
CA LEU A 373 -12.06 -21.30 -4.55
C LEU A 373 -11.40 -20.58 -5.73
N GLN A 374 -10.09 -20.44 -5.72
CA GLN A 374 -9.36 -19.58 -6.65
C GLN A 374 -8.37 -20.36 -7.50
N ALA A 375 -8.34 -20.06 -8.81
CA ALA A 375 -7.37 -20.55 -9.77
C ALA A 375 -7.02 -19.44 -10.77
N LEU A 376 -5.77 -19.39 -11.25
CA LEU A 376 -5.31 -18.43 -12.25
C LEU A 376 -5.58 -16.95 -11.86
N GLY A 377 -5.58 -16.63 -10.56
CA GLY A 377 -5.85 -15.30 -10.05
C GLY A 377 -7.31 -14.86 -10.07
N LYS A 378 -8.25 -15.79 -10.25
CA LYS A 378 -9.71 -15.57 -10.31
C LYS A 378 -10.46 -16.57 -9.46
N CYS A 379 -11.77 -16.34 -9.26
CA CYS A 379 -12.64 -17.13 -8.42
C CYS A 379 -13.54 -18.07 -9.23
N MET A 380 -13.82 -19.24 -8.65
CA MET A 380 -14.90 -20.14 -9.10
C MET A 380 -16.24 -19.46 -8.82
N ASP A 381 -17.01 -19.18 -9.86
CA ASP A 381 -18.17 -18.31 -9.83
C ASP A 381 -19.38 -18.98 -10.45
N VAL A 382 -20.55 -18.80 -9.83
CA VAL A 382 -21.82 -19.22 -10.42
C VAL A 382 -22.31 -18.11 -11.35
N THR A 383 -22.39 -18.40 -12.64
CA THR A 383 -22.73 -17.45 -13.70
C THR A 383 -23.94 -16.59 -13.34
N ALA A 384 -23.75 -15.25 -13.39
CA ALA A 384 -24.79 -14.26 -13.09
C ALA A 384 -25.46 -14.43 -11.70
N ALA A 385 -24.76 -15.00 -10.74
CA ALA A 385 -25.28 -15.34 -9.42
C ALA A 385 -26.59 -16.16 -9.48
N GLY A 386 -26.77 -16.96 -10.51
CA GLY A 386 -27.98 -17.76 -10.72
C GLY A 386 -28.15 -18.82 -9.63
N THR A 387 -29.43 -19.11 -9.27
CA THR A 387 -29.76 -20.11 -8.25
C THR A 387 -30.51 -21.31 -8.79
N ALA A 388 -30.77 -21.35 -10.10
CA ALA A 388 -31.49 -22.47 -10.75
C ALA A 388 -30.56 -23.67 -10.96
N ASN A 389 -31.14 -24.91 -10.90
CA ASN A 389 -30.42 -26.11 -11.30
C ASN A 389 -29.93 -25.96 -12.74
N GLY A 390 -28.68 -26.34 -13.00
CA GLY A 390 -28.07 -26.27 -14.32
C GLY A 390 -27.34 -24.96 -14.60
N THR A 391 -27.39 -23.96 -13.67
CA THR A 391 -26.59 -22.75 -13.81
C THR A 391 -25.10 -23.14 -13.84
N LYS A 392 -24.41 -22.67 -14.88
CA LYS A 392 -23.01 -23.05 -15.10
C LYS A 392 -22.04 -22.35 -14.17
N VAL A 393 -20.95 -23.04 -13.88
CA VAL A 393 -19.84 -22.49 -13.14
C VAL A 393 -18.76 -22.03 -14.11
N GLN A 394 -18.19 -20.88 -13.82
CA GLN A 394 -17.20 -20.18 -14.63
C GLN A 394 -16.04 -19.69 -13.75
N LEU A 395 -14.96 -19.28 -14.39
CA LEU A 395 -13.93 -18.45 -13.79
C LEU A 395 -14.32 -16.98 -13.97
N TYR A 396 -14.25 -16.19 -12.91
CA TYR A 396 -14.59 -14.77 -12.95
C TYR A 396 -13.72 -13.96 -11.99
N ASP A 397 -13.62 -12.63 -12.20
CA ASP A 397 -12.94 -11.76 -11.24
C ASP A 397 -13.48 -11.99 -9.84
N CYS A 398 -12.59 -12.11 -8.85
CA CYS A 398 -13.01 -12.24 -7.46
C CYS A 398 -13.68 -10.94 -7.01
N ASN A 399 -14.98 -11.02 -6.70
CA ASN A 399 -15.79 -9.87 -6.31
C ASN A 399 -16.45 -10.03 -4.93
N GLY A 400 -16.08 -11.09 -4.19
CA GLY A 400 -16.53 -11.34 -2.83
C GLY A 400 -18.02 -11.69 -2.67
N THR A 401 -18.79 -11.79 -3.76
CA THR A 401 -20.21 -12.12 -3.70
C THR A 401 -20.45 -13.56 -3.26
N ALA A 402 -21.63 -13.85 -2.71
CA ALA A 402 -22.03 -15.19 -2.32
C ALA A 402 -22.02 -16.20 -3.48
N ALA A 403 -22.09 -15.74 -4.75
CA ALA A 403 -21.94 -16.59 -5.92
C ALA A 403 -20.55 -17.23 -6.05
N GLN A 404 -19.56 -16.68 -5.38
CA GLN A 404 -18.16 -17.14 -5.36
C GLN A 404 -17.76 -17.84 -4.06
N GLN A 405 -18.69 -17.97 -3.12
CA GLN A 405 -18.42 -18.60 -1.82
C GLN A 405 -18.92 -20.04 -1.83
N TRP A 406 -18.05 -20.93 -1.40
CA TRP A 406 -18.25 -22.38 -1.41
C TRP A 406 -17.90 -22.96 -0.04
N THR A 407 -18.74 -23.84 0.46
CA THR A 407 -18.51 -24.57 1.70
C THR A 407 -18.31 -26.06 1.37
N HIS A 408 -17.16 -26.62 1.72
CA HIS A 408 -16.92 -28.05 1.63
C HIS A 408 -17.54 -28.75 2.82
N GLN A 409 -18.48 -29.64 2.57
CA GLN A 409 -19.21 -30.40 3.57
C GLN A 409 -18.43 -31.67 3.94
N SER A 410 -18.71 -32.23 5.12
CA SER A 410 -18.08 -33.48 5.60
C SER A 410 -18.40 -34.69 4.74
N ASN A 411 -19.51 -34.67 3.99
CA ASN A 411 -19.88 -35.68 3.00
C ASN A 411 -19.19 -35.51 1.63
N GLY A 412 -18.32 -34.51 1.47
CA GLY A 412 -17.59 -34.26 0.22
C GLY A 412 -18.28 -33.32 -0.75
N GLU A 413 -19.49 -32.84 -0.47
CA GLU A 413 -20.18 -31.86 -1.34
C GLU A 413 -19.58 -30.46 -1.21
N LEU A 414 -19.47 -29.73 -2.33
CA LEU A 414 -19.14 -28.29 -2.37
C LEU A 414 -20.43 -27.50 -2.57
N VAL A 415 -20.89 -26.81 -1.52
CA VAL A 415 -22.15 -26.07 -1.52
C VAL A 415 -21.88 -24.59 -1.78
N ASN A 416 -22.52 -24.03 -2.80
CA ASN A 416 -22.47 -22.59 -3.10
C ASN A 416 -23.38 -21.83 -2.12
N THR A 417 -22.83 -20.80 -1.46
CA THR A 417 -23.54 -20.06 -0.40
C THR A 417 -24.74 -19.29 -0.91
N ASN A 418 -24.68 -18.73 -2.15
CA ASN A 418 -25.78 -17.96 -2.73
C ASN A 418 -26.99 -18.82 -3.05
N SER A 419 -26.78 -20.02 -3.59
CA SER A 419 -27.85 -20.88 -4.11
C SER A 419 -28.26 -21.98 -3.16
N GLY A 420 -27.44 -22.33 -2.18
CA GLY A 420 -27.60 -23.54 -1.35
C GLY A 420 -27.49 -24.85 -2.16
N LYS A 421 -26.91 -24.81 -3.35
CA LYS A 421 -26.77 -25.95 -4.26
C LYS A 421 -25.35 -26.43 -4.35
N CYS A 422 -25.19 -27.69 -4.76
CA CYS A 422 -23.91 -28.39 -4.85
C CYS A 422 -23.27 -28.21 -6.23
N LEU A 423 -21.94 -28.10 -6.24
CA LEU A 423 -21.14 -28.22 -7.46
C LEU A 423 -21.38 -29.62 -8.05
N ASP A 424 -21.69 -29.67 -9.34
CA ASP A 424 -22.20 -30.86 -10.02
C ASP A 424 -21.55 -31.02 -11.39
N ALA A 425 -21.09 -32.25 -11.71
CA ALA A 425 -20.64 -32.56 -13.06
C ALA A 425 -21.84 -32.90 -13.94
N THR A 426 -22.05 -32.11 -14.99
CA THR A 426 -23.21 -32.19 -15.87
C THR A 426 -23.39 -33.58 -16.46
N GLY A 427 -24.58 -34.11 -16.35
CA GLY A 427 -24.98 -35.31 -17.07
C GLY A 427 -25.50 -36.47 -16.25
N PRO A 428 -24.82 -37.16 -15.28
CA PRO A 428 -23.43 -37.14 -14.92
C PRO A 428 -22.50 -37.74 -16.00
N SER A 429 -21.41 -37.00 -16.29
CA SER A 429 -20.35 -37.42 -17.20
C SER A 429 -18.99 -37.18 -16.60
N SER A 430 -18.02 -38.09 -16.78
CA SER A 430 -16.62 -37.93 -16.42
C SER A 430 -15.70 -37.70 -17.61
N ALA A 431 -16.25 -37.40 -18.80
CA ALA A 431 -15.46 -37.08 -19.96
C ALA A 431 -14.70 -35.75 -19.78
N ASP A 432 -13.52 -35.65 -20.38
CA ASP A 432 -12.78 -34.39 -20.43
C ASP A 432 -13.60 -33.30 -21.09
N GLY A 433 -13.66 -32.09 -20.52
CA GLY A 433 -14.49 -31.00 -20.98
C GLY A 433 -15.92 -31.00 -20.42
N THR A 434 -16.29 -31.96 -19.55
CA THR A 434 -17.59 -31.93 -18.88
C THR A 434 -17.73 -30.68 -18.03
N ARG A 435 -18.72 -29.81 -18.42
CA ARG A 435 -18.98 -28.54 -17.71
C ARG A 435 -19.46 -28.79 -16.29
N LEU A 436 -18.99 -27.98 -15.36
CA LEU A 436 -19.54 -27.91 -14.03
C LEU A 436 -20.70 -26.92 -13.93
N GLN A 437 -21.63 -27.21 -13.06
CA GLN A 437 -22.86 -26.48 -12.81
C GLN A 437 -23.21 -26.53 -11.33
N ILE A 438 -24.23 -25.81 -10.89
CA ILE A 438 -24.88 -26.04 -9.61
C ILE A 438 -26.14 -26.86 -9.80
N TRP A 439 -26.40 -27.80 -8.88
CA TRP A 439 -27.57 -28.63 -8.84
C TRP A 439 -28.03 -28.90 -7.43
N THR A 440 -29.28 -29.27 -7.20
CA THR A 440 -29.78 -29.68 -5.90
C THR A 440 -28.87 -30.78 -5.32
N CYS A 441 -28.41 -30.60 -4.09
CA CYS A 441 -27.55 -31.56 -3.40
C CYS A 441 -28.25 -32.90 -3.23
N SER A 442 -27.59 -33.98 -3.48
CA SER A 442 -28.19 -35.33 -3.55
C SER A 442 -27.24 -36.46 -3.10
N ASP A 443 -26.08 -36.13 -2.57
CA ASP A 443 -25.01 -37.09 -2.23
C ASP A 443 -24.55 -37.97 -3.43
N ALA A 444 -24.91 -37.58 -4.66
CA ALA A 444 -24.53 -38.33 -5.84
C ALA A 444 -23.03 -38.23 -6.15
N ALA A 445 -22.44 -39.26 -6.73
CA ALA A 445 -21.00 -39.33 -6.98
C ALA A 445 -20.45 -38.17 -7.82
N ASN A 446 -21.27 -37.58 -8.73
CA ASN A 446 -20.89 -36.41 -9.52
C ASN A 446 -20.99 -35.07 -8.79
N GLN A 447 -21.29 -35.10 -7.49
CA GLN A 447 -21.29 -33.95 -6.55
C GLN A 447 -20.27 -34.13 -5.42
N GLN A 448 -19.45 -35.18 -5.47
CA GLN A 448 -18.45 -35.51 -4.45
C GLN A 448 -17.07 -34.98 -4.88
N TRP A 449 -16.47 -34.15 -4.04
CA TRP A 449 -15.22 -33.46 -4.32
C TRP A 449 -14.24 -33.63 -3.16
N THR A 450 -12.97 -33.81 -3.48
CA THR A 450 -11.88 -33.83 -2.53
C THR A 450 -10.99 -32.63 -2.81
N LEU A 451 -10.86 -31.74 -1.82
CA LEU A 451 -9.90 -30.64 -1.88
C LEU A 451 -8.54 -31.15 -1.44
N ALA A 452 -7.47 -30.70 -2.10
CA ALA A 452 -6.13 -30.96 -1.59
C ALA A 452 -5.95 -30.23 -0.24
N SER A 453 -5.43 -30.94 0.72
CA SER A 453 -5.10 -30.44 2.06
C SER A 453 -3.82 -29.61 2.04
#